data_f8e5a55fad2a08cd09bf24524822ba4f
#
_entry.id   f8e5a55fad2a08cd09bf24524822ba4f
#
_cell.length_a   1.000
_cell.length_b   1.000
_cell.length_c   1.000
_cell.angle_alpha   90.00
_cell.angle_beta   90.00
_cell.angle_gamma   90.00
#
_symmetry.space_group_name_H-M   'P 1'
#
loop_
_entity.id
_entity.type
_entity.pdbx_description
1 polymer ?
#
loop_
_entity_poly.entity_id
_entity_poly.type
_entity_poly.pdbx_seq_one_letter_code
_entity_poly.pdbx_strand_id
1 'polypeptide(L)'
;MTGHRSGNRLVALDGLRLLAALMVVLYHYVALARPWGHSTATIFPTAHRFAEYGWLGVEVFFLISGFVICMSAWGRTVGEFAVSRLSRLFPAYWAGILLSATVITMWPEVASLHGWGGVITNLTMLQGGNNTPDVDPVYWTLFVELKFYLITAVVLLFGVTYRNCLILCGVWTAAAALAPVLNTPLLTAFAVPQYAPFFIAGIAFHLMRRYRPNAVLWAIVILQLLLAQRYIGYRMATNLGRVTAQALPTWPARFLILAAFAAIAAIALGALDRIQWKWLTYAGALTYPLYLVHMNIGMTLIHHYQGRIPALVLVISVTVLMLATAWLIHRTIERPLGKWLRNVMRSGIDDVRRHVTPLPPTRTDLTDLSEPDVDHVADSIGT
;
A
#
# COMPACT_ATOMS: atom_id res chain seq x y z
N MET A 1 -2.64 26.62 24.27
CA MET A 1 -3.02 26.99 22.91
C MET A 1 -2.46 25.95 21.96
N THR A 2 -3.19 24.86 21.71
CA THR A 2 -2.82 23.80 20.77
C THR A 2 -3.43 24.15 19.43
N GLY A 3 -2.65 24.83 18.59
CA GLY A 3 -3.04 25.11 17.22
C GLY A 3 -3.26 23.80 16.47
N HIS A 4 -4.49 23.51 16.12
CA HIS A 4 -4.87 22.53 15.12
C HIS A 4 -4.15 22.90 13.80
N ARG A 5 -3.00 22.28 13.53
CA ARG A 5 -2.40 22.35 12.19
C ARG A 5 -3.38 21.64 11.25
N SER A 6 -4.18 22.43 10.54
CA SER A 6 -5.00 21.97 9.42
C SER A 6 -4.11 21.06 8.55
N GLY A 7 -4.62 19.87 8.15
CA GLY A 7 -3.85 18.84 7.50
C GLY A 7 -3.29 19.24 6.14
N ASN A 8 -2.20 19.97 6.13
CA ASN A 8 -1.42 20.22 4.92
C ASN A 8 -0.96 18.86 4.36
N ARG A 9 -1.34 18.61 3.12
CA ARG A 9 -0.89 17.43 2.38
C ARG A 9 0.64 17.39 2.38
N LEU A 10 1.19 16.24 2.73
CA LEU A 10 2.63 16.03 2.78
C LEU A 10 3.17 15.80 1.36
N VAL A 11 3.39 16.89 0.64
CA VAL A 11 3.81 16.90 -0.78
C VAL A 11 5.13 16.16 -0.98
N ALA A 12 6.04 16.21 -0.01
CA ALA A 12 7.29 15.48 -0.04
C ALA A 12 7.09 13.95 -0.10
N LEU A 13 6.02 13.40 0.51
CA LEU A 13 5.67 11.98 0.36
C LEU A 13 5.23 11.64 -1.07
N ASP A 14 4.52 12.54 -1.73
CA ASP A 14 4.12 12.35 -3.14
C ASP A 14 5.37 12.31 -4.05
N GLY A 15 6.38 13.16 -3.78
CA GLY A 15 7.67 13.13 -4.48
C GLY A 15 8.44 11.83 -4.26
N LEU A 16 8.47 11.33 -3.01
CA LEU A 16 9.14 10.08 -2.69
C LEU A 16 8.44 8.87 -3.34
N ARG A 17 7.10 8.90 -3.45
CA ARG A 17 6.34 7.89 -4.20
C ARG A 17 6.69 7.88 -5.68
N LEU A 18 6.79 9.06 -6.31
CA LEU A 18 7.19 9.16 -7.71
C LEU A 18 8.58 8.58 -7.92
N LEU A 19 9.55 8.94 -7.08
CA LEU A 19 10.90 8.39 -7.16
C LEU A 19 10.88 6.86 -7.03
N ALA A 20 10.17 6.32 -6.05
CA ALA A 20 10.02 4.88 -5.84
C ALA A 20 9.39 4.19 -7.05
N ALA A 21 8.33 4.78 -7.65
CA ALA A 21 7.71 4.23 -8.86
C ALA A 21 8.68 4.20 -10.05
N LEU A 22 9.44 5.28 -10.28
CA LEU A 22 10.43 5.34 -11.37
C LEU A 22 11.58 4.35 -11.14
N MET A 23 12.02 4.15 -9.91
CA MET A 23 13.00 3.10 -9.57
C MET A 23 12.51 1.72 -10.00
N VAL A 24 11.24 1.39 -9.70
CA VAL A 24 10.64 0.10 -10.08
C VAL A 24 10.49 -0.02 -11.60
N VAL A 25 10.07 1.04 -12.29
CA VAL A 25 10.00 1.07 -13.76
C VAL A 25 11.38 0.82 -14.39
N LEU A 26 12.42 1.51 -13.91
CA LEU A 26 13.79 1.32 -14.40
C LEU A 26 14.30 -0.11 -14.13
N TYR A 27 13.98 -0.69 -12.98
CA TYR A 27 14.30 -2.08 -12.70
C TYR A 27 13.73 -3.02 -13.77
N HIS A 28 12.44 -2.87 -14.11
CA HIS A 28 11.79 -3.75 -15.06
C HIS A 28 12.26 -3.54 -16.51
N TYR A 29 12.59 -2.32 -16.89
CA TYR A 29 12.96 -2.00 -18.29
C TYR A 29 14.46 -2.06 -18.58
N VAL A 30 15.30 -1.80 -17.57
CA VAL A 30 16.76 -1.64 -17.77
C VAL A 30 17.54 -2.74 -17.06
N ALA A 31 17.03 -3.34 -15.97
CA ALA A 31 17.74 -4.41 -15.28
C ALA A 31 17.34 -5.82 -15.76
N LEU A 32 16.06 -6.05 -16.08
CA LEU A 32 15.59 -7.37 -16.49
C LEU A 32 15.89 -7.66 -17.96
N ALA A 33 16.48 -8.82 -18.24
CA ALA A 33 16.73 -9.31 -19.59
C ALA A 33 15.46 -9.70 -20.35
N ARG A 34 14.37 -10.01 -19.61
CA ARG A 34 13.14 -10.59 -20.18
C ARG A 34 12.56 -9.82 -21.37
N PRO A 35 12.40 -8.48 -21.35
CA PRO A 35 11.86 -7.74 -22.49
C PRO A 35 12.83 -7.67 -23.68
N TRP A 36 14.13 -7.87 -23.46
CA TRP A 36 15.16 -7.71 -24.47
C TRP A 36 15.64 -9.02 -25.11
N GLY A 37 15.27 -10.17 -24.53
CA GLY A 37 15.75 -11.48 -24.98
C GLY A 37 17.24 -11.76 -24.75
N HIS A 38 18.02 -10.77 -24.29
CA HIS A 38 19.44 -10.87 -23.97
C HIS A 38 19.84 -9.96 -22.81
N SER A 39 21.08 -10.06 -22.35
CA SER A 39 21.55 -9.31 -21.19
C SER A 39 21.48 -7.80 -21.39
N THR A 40 20.81 -7.10 -20.47
CA THR A 40 20.71 -5.65 -20.48
C THR A 40 22.02 -4.95 -20.10
N ALA A 41 22.97 -5.66 -19.51
CA ALA A 41 24.32 -5.13 -19.24
C ALA A 41 25.07 -4.78 -20.53
N THR A 42 24.79 -5.45 -21.62
CA THR A 42 25.37 -5.11 -22.95
C THR A 42 24.69 -3.92 -23.60
N ILE A 43 23.38 -3.71 -23.34
CA ILE A 43 22.60 -2.61 -23.89
C ILE A 43 22.83 -1.34 -23.10
N PHE A 44 22.87 -1.44 -21.76
CA PHE A 44 22.96 -0.32 -20.82
C PHE A 44 24.09 -0.54 -19.80
N PRO A 45 25.38 -0.51 -20.19
CA PRO A 45 26.49 -0.94 -19.30
C PRO A 45 26.55 -0.22 -17.96
N THR A 46 26.20 1.06 -17.93
CA THR A 46 26.19 1.88 -16.70
C THR A 46 24.82 1.87 -16.03
N ALA A 47 23.75 2.15 -16.77
CA ALA A 47 22.41 2.28 -16.22
C ALA A 47 21.88 0.96 -15.63
N HIS A 48 22.24 -0.18 -16.22
CA HIS A 48 21.92 -1.51 -15.72
C HIS A 48 22.33 -1.68 -14.25
N ARG A 49 23.58 -1.32 -13.89
CA ARG A 49 24.10 -1.47 -12.52
C ARG A 49 23.32 -0.71 -11.47
N PHE A 50 22.75 0.45 -11.81
CA PHE A 50 21.90 1.22 -10.92
C PHE A 50 20.46 0.69 -10.92
N ALA A 51 19.95 0.32 -12.09
CA ALA A 51 18.62 -0.20 -12.25
C ALA A 51 18.39 -1.53 -11.51
N GLU A 52 19.44 -2.35 -11.33
CA GLU A 52 19.40 -3.62 -10.58
C GLU A 52 18.93 -3.45 -9.13
N TYR A 53 19.05 -2.25 -8.53
CA TYR A 53 18.57 -1.93 -7.19
C TYR A 53 17.17 -1.29 -7.20
N GLY A 54 16.58 -1.07 -8.37
CA GLY A 54 15.30 -0.36 -8.49
C GLY A 54 14.10 -1.07 -7.87
N TRP A 55 14.17 -2.39 -7.65
CA TRP A 55 13.16 -3.16 -6.92
C TRP A 55 12.97 -2.66 -5.47
N LEU A 56 13.97 -2.01 -4.87
CA LEU A 56 13.89 -1.38 -3.56
C LEU A 56 12.86 -0.25 -3.48
N GLY A 57 12.38 0.26 -4.61
CA GLY A 57 11.23 1.16 -4.63
C GLY A 57 9.98 0.58 -3.99
N VAL A 58 9.82 -0.75 -3.98
CA VAL A 58 8.71 -1.44 -3.28
C VAL A 58 8.82 -1.28 -1.77
N GLU A 59 10.03 -1.40 -1.21
CA GLU A 59 10.28 -1.20 0.22
C GLU A 59 9.98 0.24 0.64
N VAL A 60 10.32 1.20 -0.22
CA VAL A 60 9.97 2.61 -0.01
C VAL A 60 8.46 2.78 0.00
N PHE A 61 7.72 2.11 -0.90
CA PHE A 61 6.26 2.13 -0.88
C PHE A 61 5.70 1.56 0.42
N PHE A 62 6.20 0.45 0.94
CA PHE A 62 5.74 -0.12 2.21
C PHE A 62 6.03 0.80 3.40
N LEU A 63 7.18 1.47 3.41
CA LEU A 63 7.52 2.46 4.43
C LEU A 63 6.56 3.66 4.40
N ILE A 64 6.26 4.19 3.20
CA ILE A 64 5.26 5.24 3.00
C ILE A 64 3.87 4.74 3.39
N SER A 65 3.50 3.50 3.03
CA SER A 65 2.20 2.91 3.36
C SER A 65 1.99 2.83 4.87
N GLY A 66 3.00 2.40 5.64
CA GLY A 66 2.95 2.41 7.10
C GLY A 66 2.59 3.79 7.67
N PHE A 67 3.24 4.84 7.17
CA PHE A 67 2.98 6.23 7.58
C PHE A 67 1.56 6.69 7.18
N VAL A 68 1.20 6.54 5.91
CA VAL A 68 -0.03 7.14 5.34
C VAL A 68 -1.28 6.36 5.76
N ILE A 69 -1.19 5.03 5.90
CA ILE A 69 -2.34 4.21 6.30
C ILE A 69 -2.67 4.48 7.76
N CYS A 70 -1.67 4.51 8.65
CA CYS A 70 -1.85 4.90 10.04
C CYS A 70 -2.46 6.32 10.14
N MET A 71 -1.92 7.30 9.40
CA MET A 71 -2.46 8.65 9.33
C MET A 71 -3.93 8.66 8.88
N SER A 72 -4.28 7.86 7.88
CA SER A 72 -5.62 7.84 7.29
C SER A 72 -6.63 7.02 8.11
N ALA A 73 -6.18 6.13 8.98
CA ALA A 73 -7.03 5.36 9.89
C ALA A 73 -7.43 6.17 11.13
N TRP A 74 -6.68 7.22 11.46
CA TRP A 74 -6.87 8.00 12.68
C TRP A 74 -8.25 8.66 12.76
N GLY A 75 -8.98 8.36 13.85
CA GLY A 75 -10.31 8.93 14.09
C GLY A 75 -11.41 8.38 13.17
N ARG A 76 -11.18 7.27 12.49
CA ARG A 76 -12.16 6.61 11.63
C ARG A 76 -12.67 5.31 12.23
N THR A 77 -13.86 4.92 11.81
CA THR A 77 -14.40 3.58 12.03
C THR A 77 -13.82 2.60 11.00
N VAL A 78 -13.95 1.28 11.27
CA VAL A 78 -13.54 0.23 10.32
C VAL A 78 -14.23 0.39 8.97
N GLY A 79 -15.55 0.68 8.97
CA GLY A 79 -16.31 0.89 7.74
C GLY A 79 -15.83 2.09 6.92
N GLU A 80 -15.59 3.23 7.56
CA GLU A 80 -15.05 4.42 6.88
C GLU A 80 -13.65 4.20 6.32
N PHE A 81 -12.81 3.45 7.04
CA PHE A 81 -11.49 3.07 6.59
C PHE A 81 -11.58 2.14 5.38
N ALA A 82 -12.40 1.08 5.44
CA ALA A 82 -12.62 0.15 4.34
C ALA A 82 -13.13 0.87 3.08
N VAL A 83 -14.17 1.70 3.21
CA VAL A 83 -14.69 2.53 2.09
C VAL A 83 -13.59 3.38 1.47
N SER A 84 -12.78 4.04 2.32
CA SER A 84 -11.69 4.89 1.85
C SER A 84 -10.61 4.12 1.08
N ARG A 85 -10.26 2.90 1.52
CA ARG A 85 -9.23 2.08 0.86
C ARG A 85 -9.74 1.42 -0.41
N LEU A 86 -10.88 0.73 -0.33
CA LEU A 86 -11.47 0.02 -1.47
C LEU A 86 -11.82 0.97 -2.61
N SER A 87 -12.49 2.10 -2.31
CA SER A 87 -12.82 3.09 -3.36
C SER A 87 -11.60 3.76 -4.00
N ARG A 88 -10.43 3.72 -3.36
CA ARG A 88 -9.18 4.23 -3.92
C ARG A 88 -8.45 3.20 -4.77
N LEU A 89 -8.42 1.93 -4.34
CA LEU A 89 -7.58 0.91 -4.98
C LEU A 89 -8.27 0.27 -6.17
N PHE A 90 -9.50 -0.24 -5.97
CA PHE A 90 -10.15 -1.13 -6.92
C PHE A 90 -10.38 -0.53 -8.31
N PRO A 91 -10.81 0.75 -8.47
CA PRO A 91 -11.08 1.29 -9.80
C PRO A 91 -9.89 1.24 -10.75
N ALA A 92 -8.72 1.72 -10.31
CA ALA A 92 -7.50 1.67 -11.12
C ALA A 92 -6.96 0.24 -11.26
N TYR A 93 -7.10 -0.59 -10.20
CA TYR A 93 -6.69 -1.98 -10.21
C TYR A 93 -7.44 -2.81 -11.25
N TRP A 94 -8.76 -2.69 -11.32
CA TRP A 94 -9.56 -3.35 -12.33
C TRP A 94 -9.18 -2.92 -13.76
N ALA A 95 -8.97 -1.62 -13.95
CA ALA A 95 -8.50 -1.10 -15.23
C ALA A 95 -7.12 -1.68 -15.61
N GLY A 96 -6.19 -1.75 -14.64
CA GLY A 96 -4.87 -2.34 -14.82
C GLY A 96 -4.93 -3.82 -15.21
N ILE A 97 -5.74 -4.63 -14.50
CA ILE A 97 -5.93 -6.06 -14.80
C ILE A 97 -6.47 -6.25 -16.22
N LEU A 98 -7.56 -5.54 -16.56
CA LEU A 98 -8.20 -5.70 -17.87
C LEU A 98 -7.26 -5.28 -19.00
N LEU A 99 -6.55 -4.18 -18.82
CA LEU A 99 -5.59 -3.69 -19.82
C LEU A 99 -4.41 -4.65 -19.96
N SER A 100 -3.81 -5.11 -18.86
CA SER A 100 -2.72 -6.10 -18.88
C SER A 100 -3.17 -7.41 -19.49
N ALA A 101 -4.33 -7.94 -19.09
CA ALA A 101 -4.89 -9.17 -19.66
C ALA A 101 -5.11 -9.04 -21.17
N THR A 102 -5.64 -7.92 -21.65
CA THR A 102 -5.83 -7.65 -23.08
C THR A 102 -4.49 -7.65 -23.81
N VAL A 103 -3.51 -6.90 -23.33
CA VAL A 103 -2.18 -6.81 -23.99
C VAL A 103 -1.49 -8.16 -24.02
N ILE A 104 -1.49 -8.92 -22.92
CA ILE A 104 -0.87 -10.26 -22.85
C ILE A 104 -1.58 -11.25 -23.80
N THR A 105 -2.89 -11.14 -23.97
CA THR A 105 -3.64 -12.00 -24.90
C THR A 105 -3.33 -11.66 -26.35
N MET A 106 -3.14 -10.38 -26.68
CA MET A 106 -2.81 -9.95 -28.03
C MET A 106 -1.34 -10.20 -28.41
N TRP A 107 -0.42 -10.10 -27.45
CA TRP A 107 1.03 -10.27 -27.62
C TRP A 107 1.61 -11.15 -26.50
N PRO A 108 1.54 -12.48 -26.60
CA PRO A 108 1.93 -13.41 -25.53
C PRO A 108 3.43 -13.69 -25.44
N GLU A 109 4.31 -12.91 -26.12
CA GLU A 109 5.75 -13.17 -26.19
C GLU A 109 6.47 -12.98 -24.85
N VAL A 110 6.04 -12.00 -24.05
CA VAL A 110 6.69 -11.68 -22.76
C VAL A 110 5.98 -12.37 -21.59
N ALA A 111 4.66 -12.44 -21.63
CA ALA A 111 3.84 -13.06 -20.59
C ALA A 111 2.67 -13.80 -21.22
N SER A 112 2.16 -14.82 -20.54
CA SER A 112 0.97 -15.57 -20.96
C SER A 112 -0.12 -15.52 -19.92
N LEU A 113 -1.37 -15.48 -20.37
CA LEU A 113 -2.53 -15.51 -19.49
C LEU A 113 -2.81 -16.95 -19.03
N HIS A 114 -2.98 -17.13 -17.71
CA HIS A 114 -3.30 -18.43 -17.12
C HIS A 114 -4.83 -18.69 -17.05
N GLY A 115 -5.53 -18.31 -18.12
CA GLY A 115 -6.98 -18.48 -18.25
C GLY A 115 -7.82 -17.39 -17.58
N TRP A 116 -9.08 -17.29 -18.02
CA TRP A 116 -10.02 -16.25 -17.54
C TRP A 116 -10.44 -16.44 -16.08
N GLY A 117 -10.45 -17.66 -15.55
CA GLY A 117 -10.67 -17.92 -14.12
C GLY A 117 -9.62 -17.23 -13.24
N GLY A 118 -8.35 -17.22 -13.69
CA GLY A 118 -7.28 -16.48 -13.05
C GLY A 118 -7.53 -14.97 -13.05
N VAL A 119 -8.02 -14.40 -14.15
CA VAL A 119 -8.37 -12.97 -14.24
C VAL A 119 -9.46 -12.62 -13.24
N ILE A 120 -10.54 -13.43 -13.16
CA ILE A 120 -11.63 -13.20 -12.20
C ILE A 120 -11.11 -13.21 -10.75
N THR A 121 -10.25 -14.18 -10.40
CA THR A 121 -9.63 -14.20 -9.08
C THR A 121 -8.77 -12.96 -8.82
N ASN A 122 -8.00 -12.51 -9.81
CA ASN A 122 -7.22 -11.29 -9.69
C ASN A 122 -8.09 -10.05 -9.44
N LEU A 123 -9.31 -9.95 -10.00
CA LEU A 123 -10.22 -8.84 -9.73
C LEU A 123 -10.59 -8.70 -8.25
N THR A 124 -10.47 -9.75 -7.45
CA THR A 124 -10.71 -9.73 -5.99
C THR A 124 -9.51 -9.26 -5.17
N MET A 125 -8.30 -9.20 -5.76
CA MET A 125 -7.01 -8.97 -5.08
C MET A 125 -6.62 -10.11 -4.10
N LEU A 126 -7.28 -11.27 -4.15
CA LEU A 126 -7.06 -12.40 -3.26
C LEU A 126 -6.27 -13.55 -3.93
N GLN A 127 -5.77 -13.36 -5.14
CA GLN A 127 -5.04 -14.37 -5.91
C GLN A 127 -3.82 -14.93 -5.15
N GLY A 128 -3.12 -14.10 -4.37
CA GLY A 128 -1.99 -14.55 -3.56
C GLY A 128 -2.39 -15.43 -2.37
N GLY A 129 -3.68 -15.51 -2.02
CA GLY A 129 -4.21 -16.37 -0.94
C GLY A 129 -4.57 -17.79 -1.39
N ASN A 130 -4.84 -17.99 -2.68
CA ASN A 130 -5.21 -19.29 -3.28
C ASN A 130 -4.21 -19.80 -4.32
N ASN A 131 -2.99 -19.25 -4.35
CA ASN A 131 -1.92 -19.60 -5.28
C ASN A 131 -2.29 -19.42 -6.78
N THR A 132 -3.25 -18.54 -7.09
CA THR A 132 -3.54 -18.16 -8.47
C THR A 132 -2.44 -17.19 -8.94
N PRO A 133 -1.83 -17.41 -10.13
CA PRO A 133 -0.83 -16.49 -10.66
C PRO A 133 -1.38 -15.07 -10.84
N ASP A 134 -0.55 -14.08 -10.55
CA ASP A 134 -0.88 -12.67 -10.83
C ASP A 134 -0.98 -12.44 -12.34
N VAL A 135 -1.99 -11.68 -12.79
CA VAL A 135 -2.09 -11.22 -14.19
C VAL A 135 -0.90 -10.36 -14.56
N ASP A 136 -0.48 -9.50 -13.65
CA ASP A 136 0.80 -8.81 -13.75
C ASP A 136 1.61 -9.11 -12.46
N PRO A 137 2.86 -9.58 -12.57
CA PRO A 137 3.65 -9.99 -11.41
C PRO A 137 3.79 -8.92 -10.33
N VAL A 138 3.65 -7.62 -10.63
CA VAL A 138 3.74 -6.57 -9.60
C VAL A 138 2.56 -6.58 -8.62
N TYR A 139 1.45 -7.27 -8.92
CA TYR A 139 0.26 -7.26 -8.08
C TYR A 139 0.41 -8.00 -6.75
N TRP A 140 1.45 -8.84 -6.60
CA TRP A 140 1.76 -9.47 -5.31
C TRP A 140 1.92 -8.45 -4.17
N THR A 141 2.42 -7.25 -4.48
CA THR A 141 2.63 -6.19 -3.47
C THR A 141 1.33 -5.64 -2.92
N LEU A 142 0.28 -5.61 -3.74
CA LEU A 142 -1.07 -5.18 -3.34
C LEU A 142 -1.69 -6.17 -2.36
N PHE A 143 -1.44 -7.48 -2.54
CA PHE A 143 -1.87 -8.50 -1.59
C PHE A 143 -1.14 -8.34 -0.23
N VAL A 144 0.14 -7.97 -0.23
CA VAL A 144 0.87 -7.63 1.00
C VAL A 144 0.28 -6.37 1.66
N GLU A 145 -0.04 -5.35 0.89
CA GLU A 145 -0.67 -4.12 1.40
C GLU A 145 -2.08 -4.40 1.95
N LEU A 146 -2.85 -5.27 1.30
CA LEU A 146 -4.17 -5.71 1.79
C LEU A 146 -4.08 -6.38 3.16
N LYS A 147 -3.07 -7.22 3.41
CA LYS A 147 -2.81 -7.79 4.75
C LYS A 147 -2.58 -6.69 5.79
N PHE A 148 -1.82 -5.65 5.43
CA PHE A 148 -1.62 -4.51 6.32
C PHE A 148 -2.93 -3.74 6.57
N TYR A 149 -3.83 -3.63 5.58
CA TYR A 149 -5.16 -3.05 5.81
C TYR A 149 -5.98 -3.88 6.79
N LEU A 150 -5.93 -5.22 6.70
CA LEU A 150 -6.62 -6.10 7.65
C LEU A 150 -6.05 -5.94 9.07
N ILE A 151 -4.73 -5.91 9.23
CA ILE A 151 -4.07 -5.64 10.52
C ILE A 151 -4.53 -4.28 11.08
N THR A 152 -4.57 -3.25 10.24
CA THR A 152 -5.03 -1.91 10.61
C THR A 152 -6.52 -1.91 11.00
N ALA A 153 -7.35 -2.67 10.29
CA ALA A 153 -8.78 -2.83 10.61
C ALA A 153 -8.99 -3.47 11.97
N VAL A 154 -8.16 -4.46 12.35
CA VAL A 154 -8.18 -5.04 13.70
C VAL A 154 -7.85 -3.99 14.76
N VAL A 155 -6.83 -3.15 14.54
CA VAL A 155 -6.51 -2.06 15.47
C VAL A 155 -7.64 -1.05 15.57
N LEU A 156 -8.34 -0.78 14.47
CA LEU A 156 -9.50 0.13 14.45
C LEU A 156 -10.66 -0.35 15.33
N LEU A 157 -10.85 -1.68 15.54
CA LEU A 157 -11.85 -2.23 16.45
C LEU A 157 -11.60 -1.78 17.90
N PHE A 158 -10.34 -1.59 18.28
CA PHE A 158 -9.92 -1.11 19.60
C PHE A 158 -9.64 0.39 19.65
N GLY A 159 -9.79 1.09 18.53
CA GLY A 159 -9.44 2.50 18.33
C GLY A 159 -7.97 2.72 18.01
N VAL A 160 -7.70 3.60 17.04
CA VAL A 160 -6.34 4.01 16.69
C VAL A 160 -5.88 5.09 17.67
N THR A 161 -5.12 4.67 18.67
CA THR A 161 -4.49 5.52 19.69
C THR A 161 -2.97 5.37 19.67
N TYR A 162 -2.26 6.28 20.30
CA TYR A 162 -0.80 6.16 20.47
C TYR A 162 -0.41 4.81 21.07
N ARG A 163 -1.07 4.41 22.18
CA ARG A 163 -0.83 3.15 22.88
C ARG A 163 -1.09 1.94 21.99
N ASN A 164 -2.23 1.88 21.30
CA ASN A 164 -2.59 0.74 20.46
C ASN A 164 -1.66 0.62 19.25
N CYS A 165 -1.16 1.73 18.69
CA CYS A 165 -0.14 1.71 17.65
C CYS A 165 1.21 1.19 18.18
N LEU A 166 1.62 1.54 19.40
CA LEU A 166 2.83 0.97 20.01
C LEU A 166 2.69 -0.54 20.27
N ILE A 167 1.54 -0.99 20.78
CA ILE A 167 1.23 -2.41 20.96
C ILE A 167 1.31 -3.13 19.62
N LEU A 168 0.69 -2.57 18.57
CA LEU A 168 0.79 -3.13 17.21
C LEU A 168 2.26 -3.25 16.77
N CYS A 169 3.06 -2.20 16.90
CA CYS A 169 4.47 -2.22 16.53
C CYS A 169 5.22 -3.35 17.26
N GLY A 170 5.02 -3.50 18.57
CA GLY A 170 5.66 -4.56 19.38
C GLY A 170 5.21 -5.96 19.00
N VAL A 171 3.89 -6.20 18.97
CA VAL A 171 3.31 -7.51 18.64
C VAL A 171 3.67 -7.93 17.21
N TRP A 172 3.58 -7.03 16.26
CA TRP A 172 3.91 -7.35 14.86
C TRP A 172 5.41 -7.59 14.67
N THR A 173 6.28 -6.83 15.35
CA THR A 173 7.72 -7.09 15.36
C THR A 173 8.03 -8.48 15.93
N ALA A 174 7.43 -8.84 17.06
CA ALA A 174 7.61 -10.17 17.66
C ALA A 174 7.09 -11.28 16.73
N ALA A 175 5.90 -11.12 16.15
CA ALA A 175 5.33 -12.07 15.19
C ALA A 175 6.25 -12.24 13.96
N ALA A 176 6.76 -11.15 13.39
CA ALA A 176 7.66 -11.17 12.24
C ALA A 176 9.02 -11.82 12.57
N ALA A 177 9.53 -11.63 13.79
CA ALA A 177 10.78 -12.25 14.24
C ALA A 177 10.63 -13.75 14.52
N LEU A 178 9.49 -14.16 15.08
CA LEU A 178 9.19 -15.55 15.45
C LEU A 178 8.75 -16.41 14.25
N ALA A 179 8.08 -15.83 13.26
CA ALA A 179 7.53 -16.56 12.13
C ALA A 179 8.55 -17.47 11.40
N PRO A 180 9.77 -17.01 11.08
CA PRO A 180 10.79 -17.86 10.46
C PRO A 180 11.33 -18.96 11.40
N VAL A 181 11.34 -18.70 12.72
CA VAL A 181 11.86 -19.63 13.73
C VAL A 181 10.86 -20.77 13.97
N LEU A 182 9.58 -20.42 14.09
CA LEU A 182 8.50 -21.39 14.33
C LEU A 182 8.12 -22.17 13.07
N ASN A 183 8.59 -21.72 11.90
CA ASN A 183 8.29 -22.32 10.60
C ASN A 183 6.78 -22.56 10.38
N THR A 184 5.96 -21.63 10.85
CA THR A 184 4.49 -21.72 10.80
C THR A 184 3.99 -20.95 9.58
N PRO A 185 3.43 -21.62 8.52
CA PRO A 185 3.02 -20.96 7.29
C PRO A 185 1.99 -19.85 7.51
N LEU A 186 1.02 -20.08 8.40
CA LEU A 186 -0.03 -19.11 8.70
C LEU A 186 0.56 -17.83 9.34
N LEU A 187 1.44 -17.99 10.34
CA LEU A 187 2.10 -16.86 10.99
C LEU A 187 2.97 -16.09 9.99
N THR A 188 3.74 -16.79 9.16
CA THR A 188 4.56 -16.19 8.10
C THR A 188 3.71 -15.42 7.09
N ALA A 189 2.55 -15.99 6.70
CA ALA A 189 1.64 -15.36 5.75
C ALA A 189 1.06 -14.04 6.27
N PHE A 190 0.73 -13.94 7.56
CA PHE A 190 0.18 -12.72 8.16
C PHE A 190 1.26 -11.76 8.67
N ALA A 191 2.32 -12.27 9.30
CA ALA A 191 3.39 -11.42 9.83
C ALA A 191 4.24 -10.75 8.75
N VAL A 192 4.28 -11.32 7.53
CA VAL A 192 5.07 -10.85 6.38
C VAL A 192 6.49 -10.38 6.77
N PRO A 193 7.34 -11.27 7.36
CA PRO A 193 8.56 -10.89 8.09
C PRO A 193 9.51 -9.99 7.31
N GLN A 194 9.60 -10.17 5.99
CA GLN A 194 10.51 -9.41 5.12
C GLN A 194 10.05 -7.96 4.90
N TYR A 195 8.76 -7.67 5.05
CA TYR A 195 8.16 -6.36 4.75
C TYR A 195 7.65 -5.64 6.00
N ALA A 196 7.32 -6.37 7.06
CA ALA A 196 6.85 -5.81 8.33
C ALA A 196 7.73 -4.66 8.86
N PRO A 197 9.08 -4.73 8.79
CA PRO A 197 9.93 -3.65 9.27
C PRO A 197 9.62 -2.29 8.62
N PHE A 198 9.29 -2.26 7.34
CA PHE A 198 8.99 -1.02 6.63
C PHE A 198 7.65 -0.42 7.06
N PHE A 199 6.60 -1.23 7.15
CA PHE A 199 5.30 -0.78 7.64
C PHE A 199 5.37 -0.27 9.08
N ILE A 200 6.02 -1.04 9.97
CA ILE A 200 6.16 -0.69 11.39
C ILE A 200 6.95 0.61 11.56
N ALA A 201 8.06 0.78 10.85
CA ALA A 201 8.81 2.03 10.86
C ALA A 201 7.96 3.20 10.36
N GLY A 202 7.16 3.01 9.31
CA GLY A 202 6.21 4.00 8.81
C GLY A 202 5.19 4.43 9.86
N ILE A 203 4.63 3.50 10.64
CA ILE A 203 3.74 3.79 11.77
C ILE A 203 4.47 4.62 12.81
N ALA A 204 5.68 4.22 13.22
CA ALA A 204 6.47 4.95 14.20
C ALA A 204 6.79 6.39 13.75
N PHE A 205 7.16 6.59 12.49
CA PHE A 205 7.37 7.91 11.92
C PHE A 205 6.09 8.77 11.90
N HIS A 206 4.93 8.17 11.61
CA HIS A 206 3.66 8.88 11.74
C HIS A 206 3.39 9.32 13.18
N LEU A 207 3.65 8.46 14.17
CA LEU A 207 3.51 8.81 15.58
C LEU A 207 4.46 9.95 16.00
N MET A 208 5.71 9.96 15.51
CA MET A 208 6.64 11.09 15.73
C MET A 208 6.07 12.40 15.18
N ARG A 209 5.49 12.37 13.98
CA ARG A 209 4.88 13.54 13.34
C ARG A 209 3.69 14.06 14.13
N ARG A 210 2.89 13.18 14.72
CA ARG A 210 1.66 13.53 15.41
C ARG A 210 1.88 13.94 16.87
N TYR A 211 2.80 13.26 17.59
CA TYR A 211 2.98 13.38 19.04
C TYR A 211 4.34 13.91 19.48
N ARG A 212 5.26 14.15 18.60
CA ARG A 212 6.69 14.44 18.81
C ARG A 212 7.54 13.19 18.93
N PRO A 213 8.81 13.26 18.49
CA PRO A 213 9.78 12.18 18.64
C PRO A 213 10.12 11.96 20.11
N ASN A 214 10.31 10.69 20.49
CA ASN A 214 10.80 10.25 21.79
C ASN A 214 11.68 8.99 21.66
N ALA A 215 12.34 8.61 22.73
CA ALA A 215 13.28 7.50 22.73
C ALA A 215 12.64 6.16 22.28
N VAL A 216 11.38 5.89 22.69
CA VAL A 216 10.67 4.64 22.32
C VAL A 216 10.44 4.57 20.81
N LEU A 217 9.97 5.65 20.20
CA LEU A 217 9.74 5.70 18.75
C LEU A 217 11.05 5.57 17.97
N TRP A 218 12.13 6.21 18.43
CA TRP A 218 13.45 6.03 17.83
C TRP A 218 13.98 4.61 17.99
N ALA A 219 13.79 3.98 19.14
CA ALA A 219 14.18 2.58 19.35
C ALA A 219 13.42 1.65 18.39
N ILE A 220 12.10 1.87 18.16
CA ILE A 220 11.34 1.12 17.18
C ILE A 220 11.93 1.33 15.78
N VAL A 221 12.16 2.57 15.35
CA VAL A 221 12.71 2.86 14.01
C VAL A 221 14.07 2.22 13.80
N ILE A 222 14.97 2.34 14.78
CA ILE A 222 16.30 1.74 14.70
C ILE A 222 16.19 0.21 14.63
N LEU A 223 15.36 -0.41 15.46
CA LEU A 223 15.14 -1.86 15.42
C LEU A 223 14.61 -2.30 14.05
N GLN A 224 13.61 -1.59 13.50
CA GLN A 224 13.08 -1.92 12.18
C GLN A 224 14.11 -1.71 11.07
N LEU A 225 14.96 -0.67 11.15
CA LEU A 225 16.05 -0.47 10.21
C LEU A 225 17.04 -1.64 10.27
N LEU A 226 17.44 -2.09 11.46
CA LEU A 226 18.34 -3.25 11.63
C LEU A 226 17.72 -4.53 11.06
N LEU A 227 16.43 -4.78 11.31
CA LEU A 227 15.71 -5.91 10.74
C LEU A 227 15.61 -5.82 9.21
N ALA A 228 15.30 -4.65 8.66
CA ALA A 228 15.31 -4.42 7.22
C ALA A 228 16.68 -4.72 6.60
N GLN A 229 17.76 -4.25 7.23
CA GLN A 229 19.15 -4.51 6.79
C GLN A 229 19.52 -6.00 6.82
N ARG A 230 19.02 -6.75 7.82
CA ARG A 230 19.22 -8.20 7.90
C ARG A 230 18.60 -8.94 6.71
N TYR A 231 17.38 -8.54 6.29
CA TYR A 231 16.66 -9.18 5.17
C TYR A 231 17.21 -8.82 3.79
N ILE A 232 18.00 -7.73 3.65
CA ILE A 232 18.53 -7.29 2.35
C ILE A 232 19.38 -8.39 1.69
N GLY A 233 20.28 -9.02 2.43
CA GLY A 233 21.11 -10.10 1.88
C GLY A 233 20.29 -11.26 1.33
N TYR A 234 19.29 -11.71 2.08
CA TYR A 234 18.38 -12.77 1.64
C TYR A 234 17.59 -12.36 0.38
N ARG A 235 17.04 -11.16 0.38
CA ARG A 235 16.25 -10.65 -0.76
C ARG A 235 17.09 -10.44 -2.01
N MET A 236 18.31 -9.97 -1.87
CA MET A 236 19.24 -9.87 -2.99
C MET A 236 19.55 -11.25 -3.57
N ALA A 237 19.81 -12.25 -2.73
CA ALA A 237 20.05 -13.61 -3.19
C ALA A 237 18.84 -14.20 -3.94
N THR A 238 17.61 -13.95 -3.49
CA THR A 238 16.38 -14.42 -4.16
C THR A 238 16.08 -13.68 -5.48
N ASN A 239 16.52 -12.43 -5.62
CA ASN A 239 16.36 -11.64 -6.84
C ASN A 239 17.50 -11.82 -7.85
N LEU A 240 18.70 -12.20 -7.40
CA LEU A 240 19.89 -12.37 -8.24
C LEU A 240 19.66 -13.30 -9.43
N GLY A 241 19.02 -14.44 -9.21
CA GLY A 241 18.72 -15.39 -10.28
C GLY A 241 17.77 -14.87 -11.38
N ARG A 242 17.16 -13.70 -11.15
CA ARG A 242 16.24 -13.08 -12.11
C ARG A 242 16.91 -12.00 -12.95
N VAL A 243 18.00 -11.41 -12.48
CA VAL A 243 18.61 -10.21 -13.06
C VAL A 243 19.99 -10.46 -13.66
N THR A 244 20.86 -11.14 -12.95
CA THR A 244 22.26 -11.33 -13.37
C THR A 244 22.84 -12.63 -12.79
N ALA A 245 23.81 -13.21 -13.48
CA ALA A 245 24.57 -14.36 -12.99
C ALA A 245 25.67 -13.97 -11.96
N GLN A 246 25.94 -12.68 -11.79
CA GLN A 246 26.98 -12.18 -10.89
C GLN A 246 26.38 -11.71 -9.57
N ALA A 247 27.10 -11.95 -8.46
CA ALA A 247 26.72 -11.45 -7.15
C ALA A 247 26.80 -9.92 -7.09
N LEU A 248 25.67 -9.27 -6.85
CA LEU A 248 25.62 -7.83 -6.68
C LEU A 248 26.14 -7.44 -5.27
N PRO A 249 26.91 -6.34 -5.15
CA PRO A 249 27.30 -5.82 -3.85
C PRO A 249 26.06 -5.38 -3.04
N THR A 250 26.04 -5.72 -1.76
CA THR A 250 24.89 -5.41 -0.88
C THR A 250 24.88 -3.98 -0.36
N TRP A 251 26.03 -3.30 -0.36
CA TRP A 251 26.16 -1.97 0.23
C TRP A 251 25.28 -0.88 -0.43
N PRO A 252 25.06 -0.85 -1.79
CA PRO A 252 24.16 0.14 -2.37
C PRO A 252 22.71 -0.06 -1.92
N ALA A 253 22.25 -1.32 -1.84
CA ALA A 253 20.91 -1.64 -1.34
C ALA A 253 20.74 -1.19 0.12
N ARG A 254 21.74 -1.46 0.97
CA ARG A 254 21.75 -1.01 2.37
C ARG A 254 21.71 0.51 2.49
N PHE A 255 22.50 1.20 1.67
CA PHE A 255 22.51 2.66 1.63
C PHE A 255 21.16 3.23 1.16
N LEU A 256 20.54 2.66 0.12
CA LEU A 256 19.23 3.09 -0.37
C LEU A 256 18.13 2.93 0.70
N ILE A 257 18.14 1.84 1.46
CA ILE A 257 17.21 1.65 2.58
C ILE A 257 17.46 2.69 3.68
N LEU A 258 18.71 2.92 4.06
CA LEU A 258 19.07 3.96 5.04
C LEU A 258 18.60 5.34 4.57
N ALA A 259 18.82 5.69 3.29
CA ALA A 259 18.38 6.95 2.71
C ALA A 259 16.85 7.07 2.69
N ALA A 260 16.10 5.99 2.43
CA ALA A 260 14.65 5.98 2.50
C ALA A 260 14.15 6.23 3.93
N PHE A 261 14.73 5.58 4.93
CA PHE A 261 14.41 5.82 6.35
C PHE A 261 14.71 7.26 6.75
N ALA A 262 15.88 7.79 6.34
CA ALA A 262 16.27 9.18 6.60
C ALA A 262 15.32 10.19 5.93
N ALA A 263 14.87 9.92 4.70
CA ALA A 263 13.90 10.76 4.00
C ALA A 263 12.55 10.80 4.72
N ILE A 264 12.03 9.65 5.14
CA ILE A 264 10.77 9.60 5.92
C ILE A 264 10.95 10.23 7.31
N ALA A 265 12.11 10.05 7.97
CA ALA A 265 12.43 10.75 9.21
C ALA A 265 12.41 12.27 9.02
N ALA A 266 13.03 12.80 7.97
CA ALA A 266 13.01 14.22 7.63
C ALA A 266 11.58 14.76 7.42
N ILE A 267 10.72 13.97 6.76
CA ILE A 267 9.29 14.30 6.60
C ILE A 267 8.56 14.26 7.95
N ALA A 268 8.80 13.24 8.76
CA ALA A 268 8.19 13.08 10.08
C ALA A 268 8.56 14.23 11.03
N LEU A 269 9.80 14.66 10.99
CA LEU A 269 10.33 15.76 11.80
C LEU A 269 9.96 17.17 11.25
N GLY A 270 9.35 17.25 10.07
CA GLY A 270 8.93 18.51 9.45
C GLY A 270 10.02 19.25 8.67
N ALA A 271 11.21 18.66 8.49
CA ALA A 271 12.32 19.30 7.75
C ALA A 271 11.97 19.57 6.28
N LEU A 272 11.06 18.78 5.70
CA LEU A 272 10.64 18.90 4.31
C LEU A 272 9.27 19.58 4.12
N ASP A 273 8.70 20.21 5.15
CA ASP A 273 7.39 20.88 5.11
C ASP A 273 7.36 22.08 4.15
N ARG A 274 8.53 22.66 3.85
CA ARG A 274 8.68 23.77 2.88
C ARG A 274 8.48 23.33 1.44
N ILE A 275 8.57 22.03 1.13
CA ILE A 275 8.33 21.49 -0.21
C ILE A 275 6.83 21.45 -0.46
N GLN A 276 6.31 22.45 -1.18
CA GLN A 276 4.89 22.60 -1.50
C GLN A 276 4.65 22.67 -3.01
N TRP A 277 5.46 21.98 -3.82
CA TRP A 277 5.38 21.99 -5.28
C TRP A 277 4.13 21.25 -5.76
N LYS A 278 3.18 21.99 -6.29
CA LYS A 278 1.87 21.45 -6.73
C LYS A 278 1.99 20.30 -7.73
N TRP A 279 3.01 20.32 -8.61
CA TRP A 279 3.21 19.26 -9.58
C TRP A 279 3.54 17.90 -8.93
N LEU A 280 4.20 17.87 -7.77
CA LEU A 280 4.44 16.63 -7.03
C LEU A 280 3.14 15.97 -6.57
N THR A 281 2.13 16.76 -6.24
CA THR A 281 0.81 16.28 -5.88
C THR A 281 0.13 15.54 -7.05
N TYR A 282 0.25 16.09 -8.26
CA TYR A 282 -0.24 15.41 -9.47
C TYR A 282 0.57 14.17 -9.79
N ALA A 283 1.90 14.26 -9.73
CA ALA A 283 2.79 13.15 -9.95
C ALA A 283 2.53 12.00 -8.95
N GLY A 284 2.35 12.31 -7.65
CA GLY A 284 2.00 11.34 -6.63
C GLY A 284 0.66 10.64 -6.88
N ALA A 285 -0.31 11.31 -7.50
CA ALA A 285 -1.58 10.71 -7.89
C ALA A 285 -1.43 9.68 -9.03
N LEU A 286 -0.43 9.86 -9.89
CA LEU A 286 -0.17 8.97 -11.04
C LEU A 286 0.64 7.73 -10.66
N THR A 287 1.29 7.71 -9.50
CA THR A 287 2.20 6.61 -9.11
C THR A 287 1.50 5.26 -9.00
N TYR A 288 0.26 5.23 -8.51
CA TYR A 288 -0.49 4.00 -8.37
C TYR A 288 -0.96 3.43 -9.73
N PRO A 289 -1.65 4.19 -10.61
CA PRO A 289 -1.96 3.70 -11.95
C PRO A 289 -0.71 3.33 -12.77
N LEU A 290 0.39 4.09 -12.67
CA LEU A 290 1.66 3.76 -13.31
C LEU A 290 2.20 2.40 -12.83
N TYR A 291 2.18 2.17 -11.52
CA TYR A 291 2.60 0.91 -10.93
C TYR A 291 1.80 -0.29 -11.47
N LEU A 292 0.50 -0.11 -11.71
CA LEU A 292 -0.39 -1.17 -12.18
C LEU A 292 -0.17 -1.58 -13.65
N VAL A 293 0.33 -0.67 -14.50
CA VAL A 293 0.38 -0.92 -15.95
C VAL A 293 1.80 -1.02 -16.52
N HIS A 294 2.83 -0.64 -15.74
CA HIS A 294 4.16 -0.48 -16.31
C HIS A 294 4.84 -1.80 -16.69
N MET A 295 4.64 -2.90 -15.92
CA MET A 295 5.49 -4.08 -16.09
C MET A 295 5.13 -4.86 -17.35
N ASN A 296 4.06 -5.62 -17.38
CA ASN A 296 3.76 -6.48 -18.51
C ASN A 296 3.49 -5.70 -19.80
N ILE A 297 2.73 -4.61 -19.72
CA ILE A 297 2.45 -3.78 -20.90
C ILE A 297 3.73 -3.14 -21.42
N GLY A 298 4.51 -2.53 -20.54
CA GLY A 298 5.75 -1.88 -20.94
C GLY A 298 6.81 -2.86 -21.46
N MET A 299 6.96 -4.02 -20.81
CA MET A 299 7.88 -5.05 -21.29
C MET A 299 7.48 -5.62 -22.66
N THR A 300 6.20 -5.82 -22.90
CA THR A 300 5.67 -6.27 -24.19
C THR A 300 5.97 -5.27 -25.29
N LEU A 301 5.77 -3.97 -25.02
CA LEU A 301 6.11 -2.92 -25.98
C LEU A 301 7.61 -2.85 -26.25
N ILE A 302 8.45 -2.95 -25.22
CA ILE A 302 9.90 -3.01 -25.39
C ILE A 302 10.29 -4.22 -26.28
N HIS A 303 9.74 -5.40 -25.97
CA HIS A 303 10.00 -6.62 -26.72
C HIS A 303 9.62 -6.47 -28.20
N HIS A 304 8.46 -5.90 -28.48
CA HIS A 304 7.94 -5.75 -29.84
C HIS A 304 8.75 -4.75 -30.69
N TYR A 305 9.28 -3.68 -30.08
CA TYR A 305 9.99 -2.61 -30.80
C TYR A 305 11.51 -2.64 -30.65
N GLN A 306 12.07 -3.58 -29.85
CA GLN A 306 13.53 -3.74 -29.77
C GLN A 306 14.14 -4.03 -31.15
N GLY A 307 15.33 -3.51 -31.39
CA GLY A 307 16.00 -3.63 -32.69
C GLY A 307 15.48 -2.67 -33.78
N ARG A 308 14.28 -2.08 -33.62
CA ARG A 308 13.72 -1.08 -34.55
C ARG A 308 13.95 0.36 -34.06
N ILE A 309 14.02 0.54 -32.76
CA ILE A 309 14.20 1.84 -32.08
C ILE A 309 15.44 1.76 -31.18
N PRO A 310 16.30 2.79 -31.13
CA PRO A 310 17.42 2.83 -30.19
C PRO A 310 16.95 2.59 -28.74
N ALA A 311 17.63 1.71 -28.02
CA ALA A 311 17.17 1.19 -26.73
C ALA A 311 16.82 2.27 -25.69
N LEU A 312 17.65 3.31 -25.57
CA LEU A 312 17.38 4.42 -24.64
C LEU A 312 16.11 5.20 -25.03
N VAL A 313 15.93 5.47 -26.33
CA VAL A 313 14.74 6.16 -26.85
C VAL A 313 13.51 5.31 -26.60
N LEU A 314 13.60 3.99 -26.80
CA LEU A 314 12.51 3.05 -26.55
C LEU A 314 12.09 3.04 -25.07
N VAL A 315 13.05 2.94 -24.14
CA VAL A 315 12.77 2.98 -22.69
C VAL A 315 12.09 4.29 -22.29
N ILE A 316 12.59 5.42 -22.77
CA ILE A 316 12.00 6.75 -22.49
C ILE A 316 10.59 6.82 -23.08
N SER A 317 10.40 6.44 -24.33
CA SER A 317 9.10 6.50 -25.01
C SER A 317 8.05 5.63 -24.33
N VAL A 318 8.42 4.38 -23.96
CA VAL A 318 7.53 3.47 -23.23
C VAL A 318 7.22 4.02 -21.84
N THR A 319 8.20 4.58 -21.13
CA THR A 319 7.96 5.21 -19.82
C THR A 319 6.98 6.38 -19.93
N VAL A 320 7.16 7.26 -20.91
CA VAL A 320 6.23 8.38 -21.17
C VAL A 320 4.83 7.87 -21.53
N LEU A 321 4.74 6.84 -22.37
CA LEU A 321 3.46 6.22 -22.73
C LEU A 321 2.75 5.63 -21.52
N MET A 322 3.48 4.93 -20.61
CA MET A 322 2.90 4.41 -19.38
C MET A 322 2.45 5.53 -18.43
N LEU A 323 3.17 6.64 -18.35
CA LEU A 323 2.74 7.83 -17.60
C LEU A 323 1.46 8.45 -18.20
N ALA A 324 1.37 8.53 -19.53
CA ALA A 324 0.17 9.00 -20.21
C ALA A 324 -1.03 8.06 -19.98
N THR A 325 -0.80 6.75 -20.05
CA THR A 325 -1.81 5.72 -19.72
C THR A 325 -2.25 5.83 -18.27
N ALA A 326 -1.32 6.00 -17.34
CA ALA A 326 -1.61 6.20 -15.92
C ALA A 326 -2.45 7.47 -15.68
N TRP A 327 -2.12 8.56 -16.37
CA TRP A 327 -2.92 9.79 -16.33
C TRP A 327 -4.34 9.58 -16.88
N LEU A 328 -4.48 8.86 -17.98
CA LEU A 328 -5.78 8.55 -18.57
C LEU A 328 -6.62 7.72 -17.60
N ILE A 329 -6.08 6.62 -17.05
CA ILE A 329 -6.75 5.78 -16.05
C ILE A 329 -7.16 6.62 -14.83
N HIS A 330 -6.25 7.45 -14.31
CA HIS A 330 -6.55 8.31 -13.17
C HIS A 330 -7.71 9.26 -13.44
N ARG A 331 -7.73 9.90 -14.61
CA ARG A 331 -8.73 10.90 -14.97
C ARG A 331 -10.09 10.29 -15.31
N THR A 332 -10.12 9.19 -16.07
CA THR A 332 -11.35 8.64 -16.66
C THR A 332 -11.97 7.51 -15.85
N ILE A 333 -11.19 6.78 -15.06
CA ILE A 333 -11.63 5.58 -14.33
C ILE A 333 -11.49 5.78 -12.82
N GLU A 334 -10.27 6.01 -12.32
CA GLU A 334 -10.02 6.06 -10.88
C GLU A 334 -10.86 7.13 -10.16
N ARG A 335 -10.85 8.36 -10.69
CA ARG A 335 -11.60 9.47 -10.08
C ARG A 335 -13.12 9.27 -10.11
N PRO A 336 -13.77 9.05 -11.26
CA PRO A 336 -15.23 8.92 -11.31
C PRO A 336 -15.72 7.64 -10.64
N LEU A 337 -15.15 6.49 -10.96
CA LEU A 337 -15.56 5.21 -10.37
C LEU A 337 -15.25 5.14 -8.87
N GLY A 338 -14.12 5.70 -8.42
CA GLY A 338 -13.78 5.81 -7.00
C GLY A 338 -14.78 6.68 -6.22
N LYS A 339 -15.26 7.77 -6.82
CA LYS A 339 -16.31 8.62 -6.21
C LYS A 339 -17.64 7.87 -6.14
N TRP A 340 -18.03 7.22 -7.22
CA TRP A 340 -19.26 6.42 -7.27
C TRP A 340 -19.23 5.29 -6.25
N LEU A 341 -18.17 4.47 -6.23
CA LEU A 341 -18.03 3.35 -5.32
C LEU A 341 -18.07 3.79 -3.85
N ARG A 342 -17.41 4.91 -3.54
CA ARG A 342 -17.45 5.51 -2.20
C ARG A 342 -18.87 5.90 -1.78
N ASN A 343 -19.64 6.49 -2.67
CA ASN A 343 -21.02 6.90 -2.39
C ASN A 343 -21.91 5.68 -2.15
N VAL A 344 -21.84 4.66 -3.02
CA VAL A 344 -22.60 3.42 -2.89
C VAL A 344 -22.28 2.68 -1.59
N MET A 345 -20.99 2.55 -1.26
CA MET A 345 -20.59 1.88 -0.02
C MET A 345 -21.00 2.64 1.24
N ARG A 346 -20.97 3.98 1.21
CA ARG A 346 -21.44 4.82 2.33
C ARG A 346 -22.94 4.70 2.52
N SER A 347 -23.73 4.81 1.46
CA SER A 347 -25.19 4.64 1.56
C SER A 347 -25.56 3.27 2.11
N GLY A 348 -24.89 2.19 1.66
CA GLY A 348 -25.10 0.85 2.21
C GLY A 348 -24.79 0.75 3.72
N ILE A 349 -23.68 1.37 4.19
CA ILE A 349 -23.36 1.40 5.61
C ILE A 349 -24.40 2.20 6.41
N ASP A 350 -24.87 3.32 5.90
CA ASP A 350 -25.86 4.16 6.56
C ASP A 350 -27.25 3.48 6.60
N ASP A 351 -27.60 2.69 5.58
CA ASP A 351 -28.81 1.88 5.56
C ASP A 351 -28.75 0.78 6.63
N VAL A 352 -27.64 0.04 6.74
CA VAL A 352 -27.44 -0.96 7.80
C VAL A 352 -27.53 -0.32 9.17
N ARG A 353 -26.88 0.84 9.39
CA ARG A 353 -26.95 1.55 10.66
C ARG A 353 -28.40 1.94 11.03
N ARG A 354 -29.19 2.42 10.09
CA ARG A 354 -30.60 2.79 10.31
C ARG A 354 -31.46 1.60 10.75
N HIS A 355 -31.22 0.42 10.17
CA HIS A 355 -31.97 -0.79 10.52
C HIS A 355 -31.54 -1.41 11.87
N VAL A 356 -30.30 -1.17 12.31
CA VAL A 356 -29.78 -1.71 13.58
C VAL A 356 -30.00 -0.75 14.76
N THR A 357 -30.22 0.55 14.49
CA THR A 357 -30.51 1.52 15.57
C THR A 357 -31.99 1.36 15.98
N PRO A 358 -32.28 1.06 17.27
CA PRO A 358 -33.65 1.00 17.77
C PRO A 358 -34.38 2.34 17.47
N LEU A 359 -35.64 2.24 17.08
CA LEU A 359 -36.46 3.43 16.94
C LEU A 359 -36.52 4.16 18.30
N PRO A 360 -36.49 5.49 18.31
CA PRO A 360 -36.72 6.25 19.54
C PRO A 360 -38.07 5.82 20.11
N PRO A 361 -38.20 5.69 21.46
CA PRO A 361 -39.46 5.28 22.07
C PRO A 361 -40.58 6.18 21.57
N THR A 362 -41.65 5.59 21.11
CA THR A 362 -42.84 6.33 20.68
C THR A 362 -43.43 7.04 21.87
N ARG A 363 -44.11 8.17 21.66
CA ARG A 363 -44.72 8.99 22.72
C ARG A 363 -45.72 8.15 23.59
N THR A 364 -46.21 7.04 23.04
CA THR A 364 -47.06 6.07 23.74
C THR A 364 -46.30 5.24 24.77
N ASP A 365 -45.03 4.91 24.53
CA ASP A 365 -44.18 4.14 25.44
C ASP A 365 -43.74 4.98 26.65
N LEU A 366 -43.81 6.32 26.55
CA LEU A 366 -43.48 7.24 27.65
C LEU A 366 -44.69 7.53 28.56
N THR A 367 -45.93 7.30 28.11
CA THR A 367 -47.15 7.48 28.93
C THR A 367 -47.42 6.30 29.82
N ASP A 368 -46.95 5.09 29.44
CA ASP A 368 -47.13 3.86 30.28
C ASP A 368 -46.15 3.82 31.47
N LEU A 369 -45.13 4.68 31.50
CA LEU A 369 -44.20 4.78 32.64
C LEU A 369 -44.56 5.90 33.63
N SER A 370 -45.65 6.63 33.43
CA SER A 370 -46.03 7.80 34.23
C SER A 370 -47.23 7.60 35.15
N GLU A 371 -47.82 6.44 35.23
CA GLU A 371 -48.78 6.14 36.30
C GLU A 371 -48.12 5.35 37.42
N PRO A 372 -47.76 5.97 38.57
CA PRO A 372 -47.54 5.24 39.77
C PRO A 372 -48.92 4.77 40.24
N ASP A 373 -49.06 3.45 40.42
CA ASP A 373 -50.18 2.80 41.06
C ASP A 373 -50.31 3.29 42.52
N VAL A 374 -51.16 4.34 42.73
CA VAL A 374 -51.42 5.01 44.02
C VAL A 374 -52.80 4.58 44.53
N ASP A 375 -53.15 3.29 44.41
CA ASP A 375 -54.31 2.74 45.09
C ASP A 375 -53.97 1.39 45.68
N HIS A 376 -53.34 1.37 46.83
CA HIS A 376 -53.45 0.29 47.87
C HIS A 376 -52.56 0.58 49.09
N VAL A 377 -52.79 1.71 49.78
CA VAL A 377 -52.41 1.85 51.20
C VAL A 377 -53.42 2.71 51.92
N ALA A 378 -54.62 2.22 52.07
CA ALA A 378 -55.59 2.79 53.04
C ALA A 378 -56.54 1.69 53.47
N ASP A 379 -56.06 0.70 54.21
CA ASP A 379 -56.88 -0.10 55.13
C ASP A 379 -56.00 -1.04 55.97
N SER A 380 -55.31 -0.52 56.96
CA SER A 380 -54.89 -1.31 58.13
C SER A 380 -54.29 -0.44 59.26
N ILE A 381 -55.08 0.55 59.77
CA ILE A 381 -54.88 1.05 61.13
C ILE A 381 -56.29 1.28 61.71
N GLY A 382 -56.74 0.31 62.44
CA GLY A 382 -58.00 0.38 63.21
C GLY A 382 -58.28 -0.89 63.92
N THR A 383 -57.69 -1.12 65.04
CA THR A 383 -58.09 -1.62 66.38
C THR A 383 -56.93 -2.30 67.08
#